data_bf90911e278b39183dbd83c5c2aeb467
#
_entry.id   bf90911e278b39183dbd83c5c2aeb467
#
_cell.length_a   1.000
_cell.length_b   1.000
_cell.length_c   1.000
_cell.angle_alpha   90.00
_cell.angle_beta   90.00
_cell.angle_gamma   90.00
#
_symmetry.space_group_name_H-M   'P 1'
#
loop_
_entity.id
_entity.type
_entity.pdbx_description
1 polymer ?
#
loop_
_entity_poly.entity_id
_entity_poly.type
_entity_poly.pdbx_seq_one_letter_code
_entity_poly.pdbx_strand_id
1 'polypeptide(L)'
;MELKCGMPVKSKAGRDKGCIYIIGDVKNEYVYLADGASRPLCRMKKKNRKHLQPILKDGMKWPGSDEEIRKVIRNLESSEGARPQVRED
;
A
#
# COMPACT_ATOMS: atom_id res chain seq x y z
N MET A 1 -4.21 -12.92 9.90
CA MET A 1 -4.17 -11.49 10.02
C MET A 1 -5.17 -10.85 9.10
N GLU A 2 -5.97 -9.95 9.62
CA GLU A 2 -7.00 -9.38 8.86
C GLU A 2 -6.61 -8.10 8.16
N LEU A 3 -6.94 -7.95 6.90
CA LEU A 3 -6.63 -6.73 6.17
C LEU A 3 -7.83 -5.82 6.19
N LYS A 4 -7.61 -4.54 6.43
CA LYS A 4 -8.68 -3.57 6.51
C LYS A 4 -8.37 -2.34 5.70
N CYS A 5 -9.40 -1.61 5.31
CA CYS A 5 -9.21 -0.37 4.58
C CYS A 5 -8.37 0.60 5.38
N GLY A 6 -7.50 1.30 4.72
CA GLY A 6 -6.60 2.25 5.36
C GLY A 6 -5.31 1.63 5.86
N MET A 7 -5.21 0.32 5.81
CA MET A 7 -4.04 -0.36 6.34
C MET A 7 -2.93 -0.37 5.32
N PRO A 8 -1.69 -0.13 5.71
CA PRO A 8 -0.58 -0.20 4.78
C PRO A 8 -0.12 -1.64 4.58
N VAL A 9 0.26 -1.98 3.37
CA VAL A 9 0.76 -3.31 3.06
C VAL A 9 1.92 -3.22 2.10
N LYS A 10 2.75 -4.25 2.08
CA LYS A 10 3.89 -4.31 1.17
C LYS A 10 3.64 -5.47 0.23
N SER A 11 3.90 -5.29 -1.05
CA SER A 11 3.75 -6.35 -2.01
C SER A 11 4.88 -7.37 -1.85
N LYS A 12 4.53 -8.65 -1.88
CA LYS A 12 5.53 -9.71 -1.71
C LYS A 12 5.83 -10.41 -3.04
N ALA A 13 5.13 -10.09 -4.08
CA ALA A 13 5.32 -10.81 -5.33
C ALA A 13 5.03 -9.94 -6.53
N GLY A 14 5.50 -10.34 -7.68
CA GLY A 14 5.23 -9.64 -8.91
C GLY A 14 6.21 -8.53 -9.18
N ARG A 15 5.90 -7.72 -10.18
CA ARG A 15 6.80 -6.66 -10.55
C ARG A 15 6.90 -5.58 -9.53
N ASP A 16 5.90 -5.44 -8.68
CA ASP A 16 5.90 -4.41 -7.66
C ASP A 16 6.37 -4.94 -6.32
N LYS A 17 7.08 -6.06 -6.30
CA LYS A 17 7.57 -6.61 -5.06
C LYS A 17 8.33 -5.54 -4.28
N GLY A 18 8.03 -5.38 -3.03
CA GLY A 18 8.67 -4.39 -2.16
C GLY A 18 7.97 -3.05 -2.11
N CYS A 19 7.01 -2.82 -3.00
CA CYS A 19 6.30 -1.55 -2.99
C CYS A 19 5.28 -1.52 -1.88
N ILE A 20 5.04 -0.36 -1.31
CA ILE A 20 4.08 -0.17 -0.24
C ILE A 20 2.84 0.48 -0.80
N TYR A 21 1.70 -0.01 -0.37
CA TYR A 21 0.41 0.52 -0.79
C TYR A 21 -0.50 0.69 0.42
N ILE A 22 -1.57 1.43 0.23
CA ILE A 22 -2.60 1.57 1.26
C ILE A 22 -3.83 0.85 0.74
N ILE A 23 -4.49 0.07 1.56
CA ILE A 23 -5.68 -0.66 1.16
C ILE A 23 -6.84 0.29 1.05
N GLY A 24 -7.48 0.32 -0.11
CA GLY A 24 -8.64 1.15 -0.31
C GLY A 24 -9.93 0.37 -0.21
N ASP A 25 -9.89 -0.94 -0.46
CA ASP A 25 -11.09 -1.75 -0.37
C ASP A 25 -10.67 -3.21 -0.22
N VAL A 26 -11.51 -4.01 0.38
CA VAL A 26 -11.22 -5.42 0.59
C VAL A 26 -12.42 -6.23 0.13
N LYS A 27 -12.19 -7.19 -0.78
CA LYS A 27 -13.25 -8.03 -1.25
C LYS A 27 -12.81 -9.47 -1.30
N ASN A 28 -13.28 -10.26 -0.42
CA ASN A 28 -12.94 -11.67 -0.39
C ASN A 28 -11.42 -11.92 -0.49
N GLU A 29 -10.99 -12.49 -1.57
CA GLU A 29 -9.57 -12.79 -1.71
C GLU A 29 -8.77 -11.68 -2.31
N TYR A 30 -9.42 -10.61 -2.74
CA TYR A 30 -8.70 -9.53 -3.39
C TYR A 30 -8.77 -8.23 -2.59
N VAL A 31 -7.77 -7.42 -2.75
CA VAL A 31 -7.78 -6.12 -2.12
C VAL A 31 -7.44 -5.11 -3.17
N TYR A 32 -7.95 -3.91 -3.01
CA TYR A 32 -7.70 -2.83 -3.94
C TYR A 32 -6.75 -1.85 -3.28
N LEU A 33 -5.65 -1.55 -3.96
CA LEU A 33 -4.55 -0.82 -3.38
C LEU A 33 -4.30 0.50 -4.07
N ALA A 34 -3.85 1.48 -3.33
CA ALA A 34 -3.54 2.79 -3.87
C ALA A 34 -2.20 3.25 -3.35
N ASP A 35 -1.46 3.98 -4.17
CA ASP A 35 -0.21 4.55 -3.73
C ASP A 35 -0.23 6.07 -3.90
N GLY A 36 -1.33 6.61 -4.39
CA GLY A 36 -1.48 8.05 -4.53
C GLY A 36 -0.79 8.64 -5.75
N ALA A 37 -0.15 7.83 -6.53
CA ALA A 37 0.58 8.31 -7.70
C ALA A 37 0.23 7.46 -8.91
N SER A 38 0.93 6.39 -9.19
CA SER A 38 0.60 5.50 -10.29
C SER A 38 -0.75 4.85 -10.08
N ARG A 39 -1.10 4.61 -8.84
CA ARG A 39 -2.39 4.00 -8.50
C ARG A 39 -3.15 4.92 -7.57
N PRO A 40 -3.78 5.94 -8.11
CA PRO A 40 -4.56 6.85 -7.28
C PRO A 40 -5.84 6.17 -6.82
N LEU A 41 -6.52 6.77 -5.89
CA LEU A 41 -7.75 6.19 -5.35
C LEU A 41 -8.80 5.92 -6.43
N CYS A 42 -8.80 6.68 -7.50
CA CYS A 42 -9.76 6.46 -8.55
C CYS A 42 -9.34 5.34 -9.50
N ARG A 43 -8.14 4.79 -9.35
CA ARG A 43 -7.71 3.70 -10.17
C ARG A 43 -6.88 2.75 -9.37
N MET A 44 -7.44 2.16 -8.37
CA MET A 44 -6.72 1.27 -7.48
C MET A 44 -6.32 -0.03 -8.17
N LYS A 45 -5.28 -0.65 -7.66
CA LYS A 45 -4.77 -1.89 -8.21
C LYS A 45 -5.40 -3.05 -7.48
N LYS A 46 -5.86 -4.06 -8.21
CA LYS A 46 -6.44 -5.24 -7.60
C LYS A 46 -5.34 -6.26 -7.39
N LYS A 47 -5.23 -6.81 -6.21
CA LYS A 47 -4.19 -7.80 -5.94
C LYS A 47 -4.70 -8.85 -4.97
N ASN A 48 -4.23 -10.07 -5.10
CA ASN A 48 -4.64 -11.14 -4.23
C ASN A 48 -4.01 -10.92 -2.86
N ARG A 49 -4.81 -11.09 -1.80
CA ARG A 49 -4.31 -10.80 -0.45
C ARG A 49 -3.14 -11.66 -0.04
N LYS A 50 -3.00 -12.84 -0.59
CA LYS A 50 -1.89 -13.67 -0.19
C LYS A 50 -0.54 -13.16 -0.71
N HIS A 51 -0.56 -12.19 -1.60
CA HIS A 51 0.69 -11.62 -2.10
C HIS A 51 1.03 -10.33 -1.34
N LEU A 52 0.38 -10.08 -0.22
CA LEU A 52 0.58 -8.86 0.54
C LEU A 52 1.01 -9.15 1.96
N GLN A 53 1.86 -8.31 2.46
CA GLN A 53 2.31 -8.42 3.83
C GLN A 53 1.87 -7.16 4.58
N PRO A 54 1.07 -7.28 5.62
CA PRO A 54 0.63 -6.10 6.34
C PRO A 54 1.77 -5.41 7.05
N ILE A 55 1.72 -4.11 7.12
CA ILE A 55 2.70 -3.34 7.85
C ILE A 55 1.98 -2.86 9.09
N LEU A 56 2.42 -3.34 10.25
CA LEU A 56 1.77 -2.97 11.48
C LEU A 56 2.33 -1.67 12.01
N LYS A 57 1.49 -0.70 12.18
CA LYS A 57 1.93 0.58 12.68
C LYS A 57 0.82 1.18 13.51
N ASP A 58 1.13 1.59 14.73
CA ASP A 58 0.13 2.14 15.63
C ASP A 58 -0.28 3.52 15.18
N GLY A 59 -1.51 3.86 15.42
CA GLY A 59 -1.99 5.19 15.14
C GLY A 59 -2.29 5.50 13.70
N MET A 60 -2.33 4.50 12.84
CA MET A 60 -2.64 4.75 11.45
C MET A 60 -4.09 5.09 11.27
N LYS A 61 -4.37 6.06 10.41
CA LYS A 61 -5.71 6.42 10.09
C LYS A 61 -5.89 6.38 8.62
N TRP A 62 -7.12 6.30 8.17
CA TRP A 62 -7.42 6.32 6.74
C TRP A 62 -6.92 7.63 6.17
N PRO A 63 -6.04 7.60 5.21
CA PRO A 63 -5.43 8.83 4.71
C PRO A 63 -6.40 9.80 4.05
N GLY A 64 -7.38 9.32 3.37
CA GLY A 64 -8.39 10.22 2.83
C GLY A 64 -8.13 10.83 1.46
N SER A 65 -6.93 10.90 1.01
CA SER A 65 -6.64 11.46 -0.31
C SER A 65 -5.35 10.93 -0.84
N ASP A 66 -5.13 11.09 -2.14
CA ASP A 66 -3.90 10.59 -2.76
C ASP A 66 -2.68 11.28 -2.18
N GLU A 67 -2.79 12.54 -1.89
CA GLU A 67 -1.68 13.28 -1.33
C GLU A 67 -1.30 12.71 0.04
N GLU A 68 -2.29 12.42 0.87
CA GLU A 68 -2.03 11.86 2.18
C GLU A 68 -1.44 10.46 2.05
N ILE A 69 -1.93 9.69 1.08
CA ILE A 69 -1.42 8.36 0.86
C ILE A 69 0.06 8.42 0.51
N ARG A 70 0.44 9.36 -0.35
CA ARG A 70 1.84 9.49 -0.73
C ARG A 70 2.71 9.83 0.48
N LYS A 71 2.21 10.68 1.37
CA LYS A 71 2.97 11.04 2.55
C LYS A 71 3.14 9.86 3.49
N VAL A 72 2.08 9.10 3.69
CA VAL A 72 2.13 7.94 4.57
C VAL A 72 3.12 6.92 4.02
N ILE A 73 3.06 6.65 2.73
CA ILE A 73 3.95 5.68 2.12
C ILE A 73 5.40 6.12 2.24
N ARG A 74 5.66 7.40 2.00
CA ARG A 74 7.01 7.91 2.11
C ARG A 74 7.55 7.72 3.52
N ASN A 75 6.73 7.98 4.51
CA ASN A 75 7.15 7.80 5.90
C ASN A 75 7.39 6.33 6.22
N LEU A 76 6.57 5.45 5.68
CA LEU A 76 6.74 4.04 5.93
C LEU A 76 8.00 3.49 5.26
N GLU A 77 8.29 3.99 4.09
CA GLU A 77 9.51 3.54 3.40
C GLU A 77 10.73 3.89 4.22
N SER A 78 10.72 5.05 4.83
CA SER A 78 11.82 5.44 5.66
C SER A 78 11.90 4.62 6.91
N SER A 79 10.80 4.43 7.58
CA SER A 79 10.76 3.68 8.82
C SER A 79 11.07 2.23 8.66
N GLU A 80 10.59 1.64 7.56
CA GLU A 80 10.80 0.23 7.37
C GLU A 80 12.15 -0.06 6.75
N GLY A 81 12.87 0.91 6.35
CA GLY A 81 14.10 0.68 5.68
C GLY A 81 13.87 0.15 4.30
N ALA A 82 12.68 0.22 3.81
CA ALA A 82 12.38 -0.33 2.54
C ALA A 82 12.93 0.58 1.54
N ARG A 83 13.65 0.17 0.53
CA ARG A 83 14.12 1.00 -0.31
C ARG A 83 13.31 1.23 -1.37
N PRO A 84 13.17 2.24 -1.85
CA PRO A 84 12.35 2.57 -2.85
C PRO A 84 12.84 1.91 -3.99
N GLN A 85 12.07 1.43 -4.74
CA GLN A 85 12.40 0.78 -5.74
C GLN A 85 12.85 1.69 -6.65
N VAL A 86 13.76 1.77 -6.97
CA VAL A 86 14.16 2.62 -7.77
C VAL A 86 13.49 2.63 -8.90
N ARG A 87 12.71 3.23 -9.21
CA ARG A 87 12.03 3.25 -10.19
C ARG A 87 12.67 4.04 -11.01
N GLU A 88 13.33 3.99 -11.59
CA GLU A 88 13.92 4.66 -12.35
C GLU A 88 13.22 5.26 -13.18
N ASP A 89 12.71 5.65 -13.32
CA ASP A 89 11.96 6.28 -14.04
C ASP A 89 12.23 7.23 -14.40
#